data_4bef37aa5b727313696a659eafa35770
#
_entry.id   4bef37aa5b727313696a659eafa35770
#
_cell.length_a   1.000
_cell.length_b   1.000
_cell.length_c   1.000
_cell.angle_alpha   90.00
_cell.angle_beta   90.00
_cell.angle_gamma   90.00
#
_symmetry.space_group_name_H-M   'P 1'
#
loop_
_entity.id
_entity.type
_entity.pdbx_description
1 polymer ?
#
loop_
_entity_poly.entity_id
_entity_poly.type
_entity_poly.pdbx_seq_one_letter_code
_entity_poly.pdbx_strand_id
1 'polypeptide(L)'
;MTQNHQITLNIIGMTCAACSNRIEKRLNKIDGVHAQVNLATEKATIDYPNDQYEVSDFIETIQKLGYDVETDKSELDVIGMTCAACSNRIEKVLNKTTGVKQATVNLTTEQATIDYYPGQTDVDTLIGRIQYLGYDAKPKQSKKEQASRKVQELKRKRNKLIISAILAFPLLLTMLVHLFNIPLPEIFMNPWFQFILATPIQFIIGWQFYVGAYKNLRNGGANMDVLVALGTSAAYFYSIYEMSKWLLDSNTQPHLYFETSAVLITLILFGKYLEARAKSQTTHALNQLLNLQAKEARLIKDDGTETMVPLQNVQVGDTLLVKPGEKIPVDAKVIKGTTTV
;
A
#
# COMPACT_ATOMS: atom_id res chain seq x y z
N MET A 1 28.32 30.58 -1.90
CA MET A 1 28.54 29.83 -3.15
C MET A 1 27.23 29.14 -3.47
N THR A 2 26.46 29.69 -4.40
CA THR A 2 25.19 29.10 -4.89
C THR A 2 25.54 27.76 -5.56
N GLN A 3 25.05 26.67 -5.03
CA GLN A 3 25.19 25.37 -5.69
C GLN A 3 24.26 25.35 -6.92
N ASN A 4 24.86 25.35 -8.11
CA ASN A 4 24.11 25.15 -9.34
C ASN A 4 23.69 23.66 -9.41
N HIS A 5 22.41 23.45 -9.63
CA HIS A 5 21.83 22.13 -9.90
C HIS A 5 21.63 21.97 -11.40
N GLN A 6 21.86 20.76 -11.87
CA GLN A 6 21.60 20.37 -13.26
C GLN A 6 20.52 19.31 -13.30
N ILE A 7 19.55 19.47 -14.17
CA ILE A 7 18.52 18.48 -14.45
C ILE A 7 18.40 18.20 -15.93
N THR A 8 18.04 16.97 -16.27
CA THR A 8 17.72 16.57 -17.65
C THR A 8 16.28 16.08 -17.71
N LEU A 9 15.47 16.72 -18.56
CA LEU A 9 14.07 16.38 -18.80
C LEU A 9 13.91 15.83 -20.22
N ASN A 10 13.20 14.72 -20.37
CA ASN A 10 12.81 14.19 -21.67
C ASN A 10 11.54 14.91 -22.15
N ILE A 11 11.58 15.52 -23.33
CA ILE A 11 10.50 16.37 -23.85
C ILE A 11 9.74 15.61 -24.94
N ILE A 12 8.45 15.52 -24.80
CA ILE A 12 7.56 14.92 -25.78
C ILE A 12 6.96 15.99 -26.69
N GLY A 13 6.88 15.70 -28.01
CA GLY A 13 6.19 16.55 -28.99
C GLY A 13 7.12 17.50 -29.76
N MET A 14 8.45 17.41 -29.61
CA MET A 14 9.39 18.12 -30.47
C MET A 14 9.50 17.44 -31.82
N THR A 15 9.18 18.14 -32.91
CA THR A 15 9.21 17.58 -34.27
C THR A 15 10.25 18.26 -35.18
N CYS A 16 10.83 19.37 -34.78
CA CYS A 16 11.76 20.16 -35.61
C CYS A 16 12.69 21.04 -34.77
N ALA A 17 13.77 21.51 -35.38
CA ALA A 17 14.74 22.41 -34.74
C ALA A 17 14.13 23.72 -34.23
N ALA A 18 13.04 24.22 -34.84
CA ALA A 18 12.34 25.38 -34.34
C ALA A 18 11.65 25.10 -32.98
N CYS A 19 11.21 23.86 -32.73
CA CYS A 19 10.63 23.44 -31.47
C CYS A 19 11.67 23.48 -30.35
N SER A 20 12.85 22.84 -30.57
CA SER A 20 13.92 22.82 -29.58
C SER A 20 14.44 24.25 -29.28
N ASN A 21 14.66 25.05 -30.29
CA ASN A 21 15.05 26.45 -30.13
C ASN A 21 14.02 27.30 -29.36
N ARG A 22 12.73 27.02 -29.56
CA ARG A 22 11.64 27.74 -28.87
C ARG A 22 11.63 27.43 -27.38
N ILE A 23 11.81 26.16 -27.03
CA ILE A 23 11.88 25.75 -25.63
C ILE A 23 13.14 26.30 -24.97
N GLU A 24 14.29 26.14 -25.59
CA GLU A 24 15.58 26.62 -25.12
C GLU A 24 15.58 28.15 -24.87
N LYS A 25 15.11 28.92 -25.84
CA LYS A 25 14.97 30.38 -25.69
C LYS A 25 14.03 30.79 -24.56
N ARG A 26 12.97 30.01 -24.32
CA ARG A 26 12.02 30.34 -23.25
C ARG A 26 12.57 30.03 -21.88
N LEU A 27 13.26 28.90 -21.74
CA LEU A 27 13.93 28.50 -20.48
C LEU A 27 15.08 29.47 -20.14
N ASN A 28 15.90 29.86 -21.14
CA ASN A 28 17.00 30.82 -20.98
C ASN A 28 16.55 32.26 -20.73
N LYS A 29 15.25 32.57 -20.80
CA LYS A 29 14.69 33.85 -20.35
C LYS A 29 14.44 33.95 -18.85
N ILE A 30 14.52 32.80 -18.17
CA ILE A 30 14.40 32.73 -16.70
C ILE A 30 15.76 33.16 -16.13
N ASP A 31 15.74 34.07 -15.18
CA ASP A 31 16.98 34.65 -14.64
C ASP A 31 17.86 33.61 -13.95
N GLY A 32 19.13 33.54 -14.27
CA GLY A 32 20.06 32.55 -13.72
C GLY A 32 19.93 31.12 -14.25
N VAL A 33 19.05 30.87 -15.22
CA VAL A 33 18.84 29.55 -15.82
C VAL A 33 19.57 29.42 -17.14
N HIS A 34 20.32 28.31 -17.31
CA HIS A 34 20.96 27.92 -18.56
C HIS A 34 20.43 26.60 -19.05
N ALA A 35 19.69 26.65 -20.14
CA ALA A 35 19.08 25.43 -20.73
C ALA A 35 19.67 25.16 -22.13
N GLN A 36 19.91 23.88 -22.42
CA GLN A 36 20.29 23.37 -23.72
C GLN A 36 19.31 22.27 -24.12
N VAL A 37 18.68 22.41 -25.29
CA VAL A 37 17.66 21.48 -25.78
C VAL A 37 18.15 20.79 -27.03
N ASN A 38 18.27 19.47 -26.96
CA ASN A 38 18.73 18.63 -28.05
C ASN A 38 17.53 17.89 -28.71
N LEU A 39 17.26 18.21 -29.97
CA LEU A 39 16.18 17.58 -30.73
C LEU A 39 16.42 16.09 -30.99
N ALA A 40 17.67 15.67 -31.26
CA ALA A 40 17.97 14.30 -31.63
C ALA A 40 17.81 13.31 -30.45
N THR A 41 18.06 13.79 -29.23
CA THR A 41 17.89 13.00 -28.01
C THR A 41 16.59 13.30 -27.28
N GLU A 42 15.82 14.28 -27.77
CA GLU A 42 14.58 14.78 -27.15
C GLU A 42 14.74 15.23 -25.68
N LYS A 43 15.94 15.72 -25.33
CA LYS A 43 16.30 16.10 -23.96
C LYS A 43 16.55 17.60 -23.83
N ALA A 44 16.08 18.15 -22.71
CA ALA A 44 16.46 19.46 -22.22
C ALA A 44 17.33 19.30 -20.97
N THR A 45 18.57 19.78 -21.03
CA THR A 45 19.46 19.89 -19.86
C THR A 45 19.39 21.34 -19.36
N ILE A 46 19.10 21.51 -18.08
CA ILE A 46 18.81 22.80 -17.44
C ILE A 46 19.72 22.94 -16.22
N ASP A 47 20.57 23.95 -16.23
CA ASP A 47 21.39 24.39 -15.08
C ASP A 47 20.71 25.57 -14.41
N TYR A 48 20.49 25.51 -13.09
CA TYR A 48 19.76 26.54 -12.35
C TYR A 48 20.23 26.64 -10.89
N PRO A 49 20.09 27.81 -10.23
CA PRO A 49 20.34 27.97 -8.80
C PRO A 49 19.23 27.33 -7.97
N ASN A 50 19.62 26.45 -7.05
CA ASN A 50 18.68 25.61 -6.26
C ASN A 50 17.75 26.40 -5.33
N ASP A 51 18.11 27.63 -5.01
CA ASP A 51 17.43 28.44 -3.99
C ASP A 51 16.26 29.26 -4.58
N GLN A 52 16.11 29.32 -5.91
CA GLN A 52 15.17 30.22 -6.57
C GLN A 52 14.09 29.52 -7.39
N TYR A 53 14.33 28.31 -7.87
CA TYR A 53 13.42 27.61 -8.78
C TYR A 53 13.22 26.15 -8.39
N GLU A 54 11.99 25.70 -8.56
CA GLU A 54 11.66 24.28 -8.52
C GLU A 54 11.59 23.73 -9.95
N VAL A 55 11.86 22.45 -10.11
CA VAL A 55 11.81 21.80 -11.43
C VAL A 55 10.40 21.81 -12.02
N SER A 56 9.37 21.86 -11.19
CA SER A 56 7.97 22.10 -11.56
C SER A 56 7.80 23.37 -12.41
N ASP A 57 8.59 24.44 -12.17
CA ASP A 57 8.49 25.70 -12.91
C ASP A 57 8.95 25.53 -14.37
N PHE A 58 9.99 24.72 -14.58
CA PHE A 58 10.49 24.40 -15.92
C PHE A 58 9.51 23.52 -16.67
N ILE A 59 8.93 22.51 -16.01
CA ILE A 59 7.92 21.64 -16.60
C ILE A 59 6.69 22.46 -17.01
N GLU A 60 6.19 23.31 -16.13
CA GLU A 60 5.06 24.20 -16.44
C GLU A 60 5.36 25.14 -17.61
N THR A 61 6.60 25.66 -17.67
CA THR A 61 7.05 26.50 -18.79
C THR A 61 7.05 25.74 -20.11
N ILE A 62 7.51 24.47 -20.12
CA ILE A 62 7.51 23.60 -21.29
C ILE A 62 6.07 23.27 -21.72
N GLN A 63 5.20 22.98 -20.76
CA GLN A 63 3.80 22.66 -21.02
C GLN A 63 3.02 23.86 -21.55
N LYS A 64 3.27 25.09 -21.07
CA LYS A 64 2.68 26.32 -21.60
C LYS A 64 3.09 26.60 -23.05
N LEU A 65 4.19 26.05 -23.53
CA LEU A 65 4.60 26.13 -24.93
C LEU A 65 3.91 25.10 -25.84
N GLY A 66 3.13 24.17 -25.25
CA GLY A 66 2.41 23.11 -25.98
C GLY A 66 3.21 21.80 -26.13
N TYR A 67 4.29 21.63 -25.36
CA TYR A 67 5.05 20.38 -25.27
C TYR A 67 4.75 19.70 -23.93
N ASP A 68 5.11 18.42 -23.81
CA ASP A 68 4.99 17.71 -22.52
C ASP A 68 6.35 17.13 -22.09
N VAL A 69 6.45 16.75 -20.83
CA VAL A 69 7.63 16.10 -20.26
C VAL A 69 7.27 14.65 -19.96
N GLU A 70 8.16 13.75 -20.38
CA GLU A 70 7.98 12.32 -20.17
C GLU A 70 7.89 12.00 -18.67
N THR A 71 6.93 11.17 -18.33
CA THR A 71 6.75 10.66 -16.98
C THR A 71 6.88 9.15 -16.97
N ASP A 72 7.55 8.63 -15.96
CA ASP A 72 7.56 7.21 -15.68
C ASP A 72 6.44 6.84 -14.73
N LYS A 73 5.98 5.61 -14.84
CA LYS A 73 4.97 5.02 -13.97
C LYS A 73 5.55 3.90 -13.14
N SER A 74 5.44 4.01 -11.83
CA SER A 74 5.82 2.94 -10.91
C SER A 74 4.62 2.44 -10.12
N GLU A 75 4.55 1.12 -9.96
CA GLU A 75 3.58 0.47 -9.10
C GLU A 75 4.32 -0.19 -7.93
N LEU A 76 3.97 0.23 -6.71
CA LEU A 76 4.58 -0.26 -5.48
C LEU A 76 3.55 -1.03 -4.65
N ASP A 77 3.95 -2.20 -4.14
CA ASP A 77 3.19 -2.90 -3.10
C ASP A 77 3.47 -2.22 -1.75
N VAL A 78 2.43 -1.68 -1.11
CA VAL A 78 2.53 -0.98 0.18
C VAL A 78 2.01 -1.88 1.30
N ILE A 79 2.87 -2.18 2.27
CA ILE A 79 2.60 -3.15 3.33
C ILE A 79 2.36 -2.42 4.65
N GLY A 80 1.33 -2.85 5.40
CA GLY A 80 1.04 -2.32 6.74
C GLY A 80 -0.04 -1.24 6.79
N MET A 81 -0.72 -0.95 5.67
CA MET A 81 -1.93 -0.13 5.68
C MET A 81 -3.08 -0.88 6.36
N THR A 82 -3.72 -0.26 7.35
CA THR A 82 -4.82 -0.88 8.12
C THR A 82 -6.17 -0.19 7.95
N CYS A 83 -6.18 1.02 7.41
CA CYS A 83 -7.41 1.83 7.28
C CYS A 83 -7.26 2.88 6.17
N ALA A 84 -8.39 3.48 5.76
CA ALA A 84 -8.41 4.52 4.75
C ALA A 84 -7.55 5.75 5.11
N ALA A 85 -7.44 6.09 6.41
CA ALA A 85 -6.57 7.17 6.85
C ALA A 85 -5.09 6.90 6.53
N CYS A 86 -4.67 5.62 6.56
CA CYS A 86 -3.31 5.22 6.20
C CYS A 86 -3.04 5.46 4.70
N SER A 87 -3.94 4.99 3.81
CA SER A 87 -3.78 5.17 2.36
C SER A 87 -3.81 6.65 1.97
N ASN A 88 -4.76 7.43 2.49
CA ASN A 88 -4.87 8.87 2.22
C ASN A 88 -3.61 9.63 2.67
N ARG A 89 -3.01 9.22 3.79
CA ARG A 89 -1.78 9.84 4.29
C ARG A 89 -0.59 9.58 3.38
N ILE A 90 -0.40 8.34 2.94
CA ILE A 90 0.68 7.97 2.01
C ILE A 90 0.50 8.72 0.70
N GLU A 91 -0.71 8.71 0.15
CA GLU A 91 -1.07 9.42 -1.08
C GLU A 91 -0.75 10.92 -0.99
N LYS A 92 -1.14 11.56 0.12
CA LYS A 92 -0.87 12.98 0.35
C LYS A 92 0.63 13.30 0.44
N VAL A 93 1.43 12.43 1.07
CA VAL A 93 2.89 12.63 1.18
C VAL A 93 3.56 12.38 -0.16
N LEU A 94 3.16 11.35 -0.90
CA LEU A 94 3.71 11.08 -2.24
C LEU A 94 3.40 12.24 -3.21
N ASN A 95 2.16 12.74 -3.23
CA ASN A 95 1.78 13.88 -4.07
C ASN A 95 2.47 15.20 -3.69
N LYS A 96 3.04 15.31 -2.48
CA LYS A 96 3.87 16.44 -2.05
C LYS A 96 5.36 16.22 -2.27
N THR A 97 5.75 15.05 -2.73
CA THR A 97 7.17 14.73 -2.98
C THR A 97 7.59 15.35 -4.31
N THR A 98 8.67 16.11 -4.29
CA THR A 98 9.25 16.72 -5.50
C THR A 98 9.49 15.66 -6.56
N GLY A 99 9.11 15.95 -7.81
CA GLY A 99 9.23 15.01 -8.92
C GLY A 99 8.06 14.04 -9.09
N VAL A 100 7.08 14.05 -8.20
CA VAL A 100 5.84 13.27 -8.38
C VAL A 100 4.79 14.13 -9.08
N LYS A 101 4.30 13.65 -10.23
CA LYS A 101 3.19 14.27 -10.97
C LYS A 101 1.86 13.92 -10.33
N GLN A 102 1.65 12.63 -10.06
CA GLN A 102 0.44 12.12 -9.43
C GLN A 102 0.71 10.78 -8.76
N ALA A 103 0.19 10.60 -7.56
CA ALA A 103 0.19 9.32 -6.86
C ALA A 103 -1.22 8.98 -6.40
N THR A 104 -1.60 7.72 -6.54
CA THR A 104 -2.86 7.15 -6.06
C THR A 104 -2.58 5.91 -5.23
N VAL A 105 -3.15 5.83 -4.05
CA VAL A 105 -2.93 4.71 -3.12
C VAL A 105 -4.22 3.96 -2.85
N ASN A 106 -4.26 2.70 -3.25
CA ASN A 106 -5.42 1.84 -3.09
C ASN A 106 -5.25 0.91 -1.88
N LEU A 107 -6.10 1.10 -0.86
CA LEU A 107 -6.09 0.27 0.35
C LEU A 107 -6.47 -1.19 0.08
N THR A 108 -7.37 -1.44 -0.87
CA THR A 108 -7.90 -2.80 -1.13
C THR A 108 -6.89 -3.67 -1.84
N THR A 109 -6.19 -3.12 -2.83
CA THR A 109 -5.11 -3.81 -3.56
C THR A 109 -3.78 -3.74 -2.83
N GLU A 110 -3.67 -2.84 -1.83
CA GLU A 110 -2.42 -2.53 -1.10
C GLU A 110 -1.31 -2.05 -2.05
N GLN A 111 -1.69 -1.23 -3.03
CA GLN A 111 -0.78 -0.72 -4.06
C GLN A 111 -0.80 0.79 -4.13
N ALA A 112 0.37 1.38 -4.40
CA ALA A 112 0.54 2.76 -4.81
C ALA A 112 0.93 2.79 -6.28
N THR A 113 0.18 3.55 -7.08
CA THR A 113 0.52 3.88 -8.47
C THR A 113 1.02 5.30 -8.50
N ILE A 114 2.23 5.52 -9.02
CA ILE A 114 2.91 6.80 -8.96
C ILE A 114 3.42 7.14 -10.34
N ASP A 115 2.95 8.26 -10.89
CA ASP A 115 3.46 8.88 -12.08
C ASP A 115 4.46 9.96 -11.64
N TYR A 116 5.72 9.87 -12.09
CA TYR A 116 6.81 10.75 -11.64
C TYR A 116 7.72 11.14 -12.81
N TYR A 117 8.47 12.23 -12.63
CA TYR A 117 9.42 12.70 -13.61
C TYR A 117 10.79 12.04 -13.38
N PRO A 118 11.28 11.21 -14.33
CA PRO A 118 12.61 10.61 -14.23
C PRO A 118 13.68 11.72 -14.16
N GLY A 119 14.67 11.53 -13.25
CA GLY A 119 15.72 12.53 -13.01
C GLY A 119 15.41 13.53 -11.89
N GLN A 120 14.14 13.64 -11.43
CA GLN A 120 13.79 14.39 -10.20
C GLN A 120 13.63 13.48 -9.00
N THR A 121 13.03 12.32 -9.22
CA THR A 121 12.86 11.30 -8.19
C THR A 121 13.01 9.92 -8.82
N ASP A 122 13.29 8.96 -8.01
CA ASP A 122 13.42 7.56 -8.39
C ASP A 122 12.56 6.65 -7.49
N VAL A 123 12.43 5.42 -7.87
CA VAL A 123 11.63 4.42 -7.16
C VAL A 123 12.12 4.21 -5.72
N ASP A 124 13.43 4.25 -5.51
CA ASP A 124 14.04 4.05 -4.18
C ASP A 124 13.72 5.23 -3.24
N THR A 125 13.77 6.44 -3.73
CA THR A 125 13.34 7.65 -3.00
C THR A 125 11.86 7.58 -2.63
N LEU A 126 10.99 7.14 -3.55
CA LEU A 126 9.56 6.98 -3.29
C LEU A 126 9.30 5.90 -2.23
N ILE A 127 10.02 4.78 -2.29
CA ILE A 127 9.98 3.73 -1.26
C ILE A 127 10.43 4.30 0.09
N GLY A 128 11.55 5.05 0.12
CA GLY A 128 12.06 5.70 1.33
C GLY A 128 11.04 6.66 1.97
N ARG A 129 10.27 7.40 1.17
CA ARG A 129 9.20 8.27 1.68
C ARG A 129 8.07 7.49 2.35
N ILE A 130 7.67 6.35 1.76
CA ILE A 130 6.66 5.47 2.36
C ILE A 130 7.19 4.83 3.66
N GLN A 131 8.47 4.42 3.67
CA GLN A 131 9.12 3.84 4.86
C GLN A 131 9.26 4.87 6.00
N TYR A 132 9.55 6.12 5.68
CA TYR A 132 9.59 7.20 6.67
C TYR A 132 8.25 7.38 7.40
N LEU A 133 7.12 7.15 6.72
CA LEU A 133 5.79 7.16 7.33
C LEU A 133 5.51 5.91 8.21
N GLY A 134 6.43 4.95 8.24
CA GLY A 134 6.31 3.73 9.04
C GLY A 134 5.62 2.56 8.34
N TYR A 135 5.42 2.64 7.02
CA TYR A 135 4.93 1.55 6.18
C TYR A 135 6.11 0.90 5.44
N ASP A 136 5.93 -0.33 4.96
CA ASP A 136 6.92 -0.94 4.07
C ASP A 136 6.44 -0.84 2.62
N ALA A 137 7.36 -0.65 1.67
CA ALA A 137 7.04 -0.59 0.26
C ALA A 137 8.08 -1.36 -0.55
N LYS A 138 7.60 -2.01 -1.63
CA LYS A 138 8.46 -2.77 -2.55
C LYS A 138 7.94 -2.58 -3.97
N PRO A 139 8.80 -2.66 -4.99
CA PRO A 139 8.36 -2.74 -6.36
C PRO A 139 7.33 -3.86 -6.52
N LYS A 140 6.35 -3.65 -7.38
CA LYS A 140 5.27 -4.61 -7.62
C LYS A 140 5.83 -6.00 -7.90
N GLN A 141 5.48 -6.94 -7.05
CA GLN A 141 5.88 -8.33 -7.19
C GLN A 141 5.00 -9.08 -8.18
N SER A 142 5.48 -10.22 -8.67
CA SER A 142 4.68 -11.09 -9.53
C SER A 142 3.37 -11.50 -8.85
N LYS A 143 2.28 -11.65 -9.62
CA LYS A 143 0.96 -12.06 -9.09
C LYS A 143 1.02 -13.33 -8.23
N LYS A 144 1.94 -14.25 -8.56
CA LYS A 144 2.12 -15.52 -7.85
C LYS A 144 2.75 -15.31 -6.46
N GLU A 145 3.74 -14.42 -6.35
CA GLU A 145 4.38 -14.08 -5.07
C GLU A 145 3.45 -13.31 -4.16
N GLN A 146 2.69 -12.35 -4.69
CA GLN A 146 1.66 -11.63 -3.94
C GLN A 146 0.59 -12.59 -3.38
N ALA A 147 0.11 -13.54 -4.18
CA ALA A 147 -0.87 -14.53 -3.74
C ALA A 147 -0.32 -15.41 -2.62
N SER A 148 0.93 -15.89 -2.72
CA SER A 148 1.56 -16.71 -1.69
C SER A 148 1.75 -15.94 -0.37
N ARG A 149 2.17 -14.68 -0.42
CA ARG A 149 2.28 -13.79 0.75
C ARG A 149 0.93 -13.58 1.44
N LYS A 150 -0.13 -13.26 0.68
CA LYS A 150 -1.48 -13.07 1.25
C LYS A 150 -2.00 -14.32 1.95
N VAL A 151 -1.76 -15.52 1.39
CA VAL A 151 -2.11 -16.78 2.04
C VAL A 151 -1.34 -16.99 3.34
N GLN A 152 -0.04 -16.71 3.37
CA GLN A 152 0.77 -16.81 4.58
C GLN A 152 0.34 -15.81 5.66
N GLU A 153 0.04 -14.58 5.26
CA GLU A 153 -0.44 -13.53 6.17
C GLU A 153 -1.79 -13.91 6.78
N LEU A 154 -2.71 -14.43 5.98
CA LEU A 154 -4.01 -14.90 6.45
C LEU A 154 -3.87 -16.06 7.45
N LYS A 155 -2.98 -17.03 7.18
CA LYS A 155 -2.65 -18.11 8.11
C LYS A 155 -2.08 -17.57 9.42
N ARG A 156 -1.17 -16.58 9.35
CA ARG A 156 -0.58 -15.96 10.55
C ARG A 156 -1.62 -15.22 11.39
N LYS A 157 -2.51 -14.44 10.75
CA LYS A 157 -3.63 -13.76 11.43
C LYS A 157 -4.57 -14.76 12.09
N ARG A 158 -4.93 -15.85 11.38
CA ARG A 158 -5.76 -16.94 11.94
C ARG A 158 -5.13 -17.59 13.16
N ASN A 159 -3.85 -17.95 13.10
CA ASN A 159 -3.16 -18.61 14.20
C ASN A 159 -3.08 -17.69 15.44
N LYS A 160 -2.76 -16.41 15.25
CA LYS A 160 -2.78 -15.41 16.34
C LYS A 160 -4.18 -15.30 16.97
N LEU A 161 -5.23 -15.28 16.15
CA LEU A 161 -6.61 -15.24 16.61
C LEU A 161 -6.97 -16.48 17.42
N ILE A 162 -6.62 -17.69 16.95
CA ILE A 162 -6.91 -18.94 17.66
C ILE A 162 -6.23 -18.94 19.03
N ILE A 163 -4.94 -18.58 19.10
CA ILE A 163 -4.20 -18.51 20.37
C ILE A 163 -4.85 -17.49 21.31
N SER A 164 -5.18 -16.30 20.79
CA SER A 164 -5.86 -15.26 21.57
C SER A 164 -7.22 -15.73 22.09
N ALA A 165 -8.01 -16.39 21.25
CA ALA A 165 -9.33 -16.90 21.61
C ALA A 165 -9.26 -17.99 22.71
N ILE A 166 -8.29 -18.90 22.63
CA ILE A 166 -8.07 -19.93 23.66
C ILE A 166 -7.73 -19.30 25.01
N LEU A 167 -6.85 -18.28 25.02
CA LEU A 167 -6.47 -17.58 26.24
C LEU A 167 -7.56 -16.65 26.78
N ALA A 168 -8.33 -16.02 25.89
CA ALA A 168 -9.40 -15.10 26.26
C ALA A 168 -10.69 -15.83 26.65
N PHE A 169 -10.90 -17.07 26.23
CA PHE A 169 -12.13 -17.81 26.50
C PHE A 169 -12.44 -17.97 28.00
N PRO A 170 -11.48 -18.39 28.88
CA PRO A 170 -11.73 -18.42 30.32
C PRO A 170 -12.07 -17.05 30.90
N LEU A 171 -11.41 -15.98 30.39
CA LEU A 171 -11.66 -14.60 30.83
C LEU A 171 -13.04 -14.10 30.35
N LEU A 172 -13.51 -14.53 29.20
CA LEU A 172 -14.87 -14.25 28.73
C LEU A 172 -15.92 -14.90 29.65
N LEU A 173 -15.65 -16.11 30.15
CA LEU A 173 -16.55 -16.77 31.10
C LEU A 173 -16.68 -15.98 32.42
N THR A 174 -15.59 -15.39 32.93
CA THR A 174 -15.69 -14.53 34.15
C THR A 174 -16.55 -13.30 33.91
N MET A 175 -16.48 -12.69 32.71
CA MET A 175 -17.37 -11.57 32.35
C MET A 175 -18.85 -11.99 32.34
N LEU A 176 -19.15 -13.20 31.80
CA LEU A 176 -20.54 -13.71 31.80
C LEU A 176 -21.07 -14.02 33.18
N VAL A 177 -20.22 -14.40 34.14
CA VAL A 177 -20.61 -14.56 35.54
C VAL A 177 -21.13 -13.27 36.12
N HIS A 178 -20.38 -12.18 35.94
CA HIS A 178 -20.81 -10.86 36.44
C HIS A 178 -22.11 -10.38 35.79
N LEU A 179 -22.38 -10.75 34.55
CA LEU A 179 -23.56 -10.32 33.81
C LEU A 179 -24.80 -11.20 34.13
N PHE A 180 -24.63 -12.52 34.26
CA PHE A 180 -25.72 -13.48 34.39
C PHE A 180 -25.79 -14.17 35.75
N ASN A 181 -24.90 -13.83 36.68
CA ASN A 181 -24.81 -14.39 38.04
C ASN A 181 -24.68 -15.94 38.03
N ILE A 182 -23.95 -16.52 37.09
CA ILE A 182 -23.74 -17.95 36.94
C ILE A 182 -22.62 -18.39 37.90
N PRO A 183 -22.79 -19.40 38.77
CA PRO A 183 -21.72 -19.87 39.65
C PRO A 183 -20.61 -20.53 38.83
N LEU A 184 -19.40 -19.96 38.84
CA LEU A 184 -18.19 -20.57 38.31
C LEU A 184 -17.22 -20.96 39.43
N PRO A 185 -16.33 -21.93 39.19
CA PRO A 185 -15.26 -22.28 40.12
C PRO A 185 -14.43 -21.05 40.51
N GLU A 186 -14.08 -20.94 41.79
CA GLU A 186 -13.33 -19.79 42.34
C GLU A 186 -12.00 -19.49 41.67
N ILE A 187 -11.41 -20.50 40.99
CA ILE A 187 -10.14 -20.34 40.27
C ILE A 187 -10.22 -19.29 39.15
N PHE A 188 -11.38 -19.13 38.51
CA PHE A 188 -11.57 -18.13 37.47
C PHE A 188 -11.63 -16.70 38.01
N MET A 189 -12.03 -16.55 39.29
CA MET A 189 -12.09 -15.26 39.99
C MET A 189 -10.75 -14.86 40.61
N ASN A 190 -9.75 -15.78 40.58
CA ASN A 190 -8.44 -15.50 41.15
C ASN A 190 -7.71 -14.43 40.32
N PRO A 191 -7.25 -13.31 40.92
CA PRO A 191 -6.56 -12.24 40.24
C PRO A 191 -5.30 -12.71 39.48
N TRP A 192 -4.55 -13.62 40.08
CA TRP A 192 -3.34 -14.20 39.43
C TRP A 192 -3.66 -14.99 38.20
N PHE A 193 -4.75 -15.76 38.20
CA PHE A 193 -5.17 -16.54 37.03
C PHE A 193 -5.52 -15.61 35.87
N GLN A 194 -6.29 -14.56 36.11
CA GLN A 194 -6.65 -13.56 35.10
C GLN A 194 -5.43 -12.80 34.59
N PHE A 195 -4.52 -12.39 35.48
CA PHE A 195 -3.28 -11.72 35.10
C PHE A 195 -2.40 -12.55 34.18
N ILE A 196 -2.19 -13.85 34.51
CA ILE A 196 -1.36 -14.77 33.71
C ILE A 196 -1.93 -14.97 32.32
N LEU A 197 -3.26 -15.04 32.16
CA LEU A 197 -3.91 -15.22 30.87
C LEU A 197 -3.95 -13.92 30.05
N ALA A 198 -4.20 -12.79 30.70
CA ALA A 198 -4.30 -11.48 30.01
C ALA A 198 -2.94 -10.95 29.53
N THR A 199 -1.87 -11.18 30.28
CA THR A 199 -0.52 -10.66 29.97
C THR A 199 0.00 -11.06 28.58
N PRO A 200 -0.05 -12.34 28.17
CA PRO A 200 0.35 -12.74 26.82
C PRO A 200 -0.52 -12.10 25.74
N ILE A 201 -1.83 -11.97 25.99
CA ILE A 201 -2.74 -11.32 25.05
C ILE A 201 -2.38 -9.85 24.89
N GLN A 202 -2.13 -9.14 25.99
CA GLN A 202 -1.83 -7.72 25.98
C GLN A 202 -0.48 -7.41 25.31
N PHE A 203 0.60 -8.09 25.69
CA PHE A 203 1.95 -7.69 25.32
C PHE A 203 2.59 -8.55 24.21
N ILE A 204 2.14 -9.78 23.96
CA ILE A 204 2.67 -10.61 22.89
C ILE A 204 1.75 -10.51 21.66
N ILE A 205 0.48 -10.84 21.84
CA ILE A 205 -0.49 -10.86 20.72
C ILE A 205 -0.87 -9.42 20.33
N GLY A 206 -1.12 -8.55 21.33
CA GLY A 206 -1.47 -7.15 21.19
C GLY A 206 -0.30 -6.23 20.78
N TRP A 207 0.95 -6.71 20.75
CA TRP A 207 2.13 -5.91 20.44
C TRP A 207 2.01 -5.11 19.15
N GLN A 208 1.33 -5.65 18.14
CA GLN A 208 1.10 -4.96 16.88
C GLN A 208 0.37 -3.62 17.04
N PHE A 209 -0.53 -3.50 18.02
CA PHE A 209 -1.26 -2.25 18.30
C PHE A 209 -0.33 -1.20 18.92
N TYR A 210 0.61 -1.61 19.77
CA TYR A 210 1.62 -0.70 20.33
C TYR A 210 2.56 -0.16 19.26
N VAL A 211 3.04 -1.04 18.37
CA VAL A 211 3.89 -0.63 17.26
C VAL A 211 3.13 0.30 16.31
N GLY A 212 1.88 -0.02 15.98
CA GLY A 212 1.02 0.83 15.15
C GLY A 212 0.74 2.18 15.81
N ALA A 213 0.44 2.21 17.11
CA ALA A 213 0.22 3.41 17.88
C ALA A 213 1.46 4.32 17.92
N TYR A 214 2.62 3.76 18.24
CA TYR A 214 3.89 4.50 18.28
C TYR A 214 4.21 5.15 16.93
N LYS A 215 4.11 4.39 15.83
CA LYS A 215 4.36 4.91 14.48
C LYS A 215 3.42 6.05 14.10
N ASN A 216 2.13 5.92 14.44
CA ASN A 216 1.15 6.96 14.11
C ASN A 216 1.32 8.21 14.97
N LEU A 217 1.55 8.07 16.28
CA LEU A 217 1.77 9.20 17.18
C LEU A 217 3.05 9.96 16.83
N ARG A 218 4.16 9.26 16.57
CA ARG A 218 5.43 9.88 16.14
C ARG A 218 5.24 10.75 14.89
N ASN A 219 4.32 10.35 14.03
CA ASN A 219 4.02 11.07 12.80
C ASN A 219 2.86 12.07 12.94
N GLY A 220 2.47 12.46 14.17
CA GLY A 220 1.46 13.49 14.43
C GLY A 220 0.03 13.07 14.08
N GLY A 221 -0.28 11.76 14.01
CA GLY A 221 -1.61 11.24 13.74
C GLY A 221 -2.06 10.24 14.80
N ALA A 222 -3.38 10.05 14.91
CA ALA A 222 -3.98 8.99 15.70
C ALA A 222 -4.83 8.09 14.80
N ASN A 223 -4.78 6.79 15.06
CA ASN A 223 -5.57 5.79 14.35
C ASN A 223 -6.22 4.81 15.35
N MET A 224 -6.91 3.81 14.84
CA MET A 224 -7.52 2.76 15.64
C MET A 224 -6.51 2.07 16.58
N ASP A 225 -5.25 1.85 16.13
CA ASP A 225 -4.25 1.18 16.95
C ASP A 225 -3.88 2.00 18.20
N VAL A 226 -3.88 3.34 18.10
CA VAL A 226 -3.67 4.25 19.26
C VAL A 226 -4.80 4.10 20.27
N LEU A 227 -6.04 4.11 19.80
CA LEU A 227 -7.21 3.97 20.66
C LEU A 227 -7.21 2.61 21.38
N VAL A 228 -6.92 1.53 20.64
CA VAL A 228 -6.85 0.18 21.19
C VAL A 228 -5.72 0.07 22.21
N ALA A 229 -4.50 0.54 21.88
CA ALA A 229 -3.37 0.49 22.79
C ALA A 229 -3.63 1.27 24.08
N LEU A 230 -4.21 2.47 24.01
CA LEU A 230 -4.54 3.27 25.19
C LEU A 230 -5.65 2.63 26.02
N GLY A 231 -6.77 2.24 25.40
CA GLY A 231 -7.92 1.70 26.12
C GLY A 231 -7.61 0.36 26.81
N THR A 232 -6.95 -0.56 26.09
CA THR A 232 -6.58 -1.86 26.68
C THR A 232 -5.49 -1.74 27.74
N SER A 233 -4.53 -0.81 27.57
CA SER A 233 -3.52 -0.53 28.59
C SER A 233 -4.14 0.07 29.83
N ALA A 234 -5.07 1.02 29.70
CA ALA A 234 -5.76 1.60 30.84
C ALA A 234 -6.50 0.53 31.68
N ALA A 235 -7.25 -0.36 31.02
CA ALA A 235 -7.94 -1.47 31.70
C ALA A 235 -6.95 -2.43 32.37
N TYR A 236 -5.85 -2.78 31.69
CA TYR A 236 -4.83 -3.70 32.18
C TYR A 236 -4.08 -3.12 33.41
N PHE A 237 -3.57 -1.89 33.31
CA PHE A 237 -2.83 -1.27 34.41
C PHE A 237 -3.72 -0.90 35.59
N TYR A 238 -4.97 -0.52 35.33
CA TYR A 238 -5.95 -0.34 36.43
C TYR A 238 -6.17 -1.65 37.18
N SER A 239 -6.26 -2.78 36.48
CA SER A 239 -6.39 -4.09 37.13
C SER A 239 -5.15 -4.47 37.95
N ILE A 240 -3.95 -4.11 37.51
CA ILE A 240 -2.73 -4.29 38.30
C ILE A 240 -2.80 -3.43 39.58
N TYR A 241 -3.29 -2.20 39.48
CA TYR A 241 -3.43 -1.33 40.62
C TYR A 241 -4.44 -1.91 41.65
N GLU A 242 -5.58 -2.38 41.21
CA GLU A 242 -6.58 -3.04 42.08
C GLU A 242 -6.04 -4.34 42.69
N MET A 243 -5.30 -5.13 41.89
CA MET A 243 -4.63 -6.34 42.36
C MET A 243 -3.57 -6.01 43.45
N SER A 244 -2.85 -4.90 43.32
CA SER A 244 -1.88 -4.46 44.33
C SER A 244 -2.53 -4.06 45.65
N LYS A 245 -3.68 -3.44 45.60
CA LYS A 245 -4.50 -3.13 46.81
C LYS A 245 -4.96 -4.42 47.48
N TRP A 246 -5.46 -5.38 46.70
CA TRP A 246 -5.91 -6.67 47.24
C TRP A 246 -4.78 -7.44 47.94
N LEU A 247 -3.54 -7.31 47.46
CA LEU A 247 -2.35 -7.91 48.09
C LEU A 247 -2.03 -7.25 49.45
N LEU A 248 -2.36 -5.96 49.62
CA LEU A 248 -2.15 -5.22 50.87
C LEU A 248 -3.28 -5.41 51.89
N ASP A 249 -4.53 -5.52 51.39
CA ASP A 249 -5.72 -5.74 52.19
C ASP A 249 -6.62 -6.80 51.57
N SER A 250 -6.50 -8.04 52.04
CA SER A 250 -7.20 -9.22 51.52
C SER A 250 -8.73 -9.19 51.75
N ASN A 251 -9.26 -8.22 52.53
CA ASN A 251 -10.69 -8.14 52.79
C ASN A 251 -11.49 -7.44 51.70
N THR A 252 -10.82 -6.80 50.75
CA THR A 252 -11.47 -6.12 49.62
C THR A 252 -11.46 -7.02 48.38
N GLN A 253 -12.63 -7.21 47.74
CA GLN A 253 -12.69 -7.88 46.44
C GLN A 253 -12.23 -6.91 45.35
N PRO A 254 -11.20 -7.23 44.59
CA PRO A 254 -10.67 -6.32 43.55
C PRO A 254 -11.60 -6.28 42.34
N HIS A 255 -11.87 -5.08 41.81
CA HIS A 255 -12.55 -4.90 40.53
C HIS A 255 -11.53 -5.00 39.40
N LEU A 256 -11.46 -6.18 38.79
CA LEU A 256 -10.49 -6.46 37.72
C LEU A 256 -11.12 -6.23 36.34
N TYR A 257 -10.35 -5.73 35.41
CA TYR A 257 -10.70 -5.51 33.99
C TYR A 257 -9.72 -6.21 33.04
N PHE A 258 -9.01 -7.24 33.52
CA PHE A 258 -8.12 -8.04 32.67
C PHE A 258 -8.88 -8.72 31.54
N GLU A 259 -10.09 -9.23 31.83
CA GLU A 259 -10.99 -9.80 30.85
C GLU A 259 -11.39 -8.81 29.75
N THR A 260 -11.70 -7.56 30.15
CA THR A 260 -12.08 -6.50 29.21
C THR A 260 -10.96 -6.21 28.22
N SER A 261 -9.71 -6.05 28.70
CA SER A 261 -8.53 -5.86 27.86
C SER A 261 -8.33 -7.02 26.91
N ALA A 262 -8.34 -8.26 27.40
CA ALA A 262 -8.09 -9.47 26.62
C ALA A 262 -9.17 -9.75 25.57
N VAL A 263 -10.44 -9.61 25.95
CA VAL A 263 -11.59 -9.82 25.07
C VAL A 263 -11.61 -8.76 23.96
N LEU A 264 -11.35 -7.50 24.31
CA LEU A 264 -11.33 -6.41 23.33
C LEU A 264 -10.25 -6.64 22.26
N ILE A 265 -9.02 -7.00 22.65
CA ILE A 265 -7.94 -7.34 21.72
C ILE A 265 -8.36 -8.52 20.82
N THR A 266 -8.95 -9.56 21.40
CA THR A 266 -9.37 -10.76 20.64
C THR A 266 -10.47 -10.45 19.64
N LEU A 267 -11.47 -9.63 20.02
CA LEU A 267 -12.54 -9.20 19.12
C LEU A 267 -12.02 -8.33 17.96
N ILE A 268 -11.06 -7.46 18.22
CA ILE A 268 -10.43 -6.65 17.16
C ILE A 268 -9.62 -7.53 16.22
N LEU A 269 -8.89 -8.52 16.72
CA LEU A 269 -8.18 -9.50 15.90
C LEU A 269 -9.15 -10.33 15.04
N PHE A 270 -10.30 -10.69 15.60
CA PHE A 270 -11.36 -11.37 14.85
C PHE A 270 -11.88 -10.50 13.70
N GLY A 271 -12.19 -9.24 13.97
CA GLY A 271 -12.60 -8.27 12.94
C GLY A 271 -11.54 -8.11 11.83
N LYS A 272 -10.26 -7.95 12.20
CA LYS A 272 -9.13 -7.88 11.24
C LYS A 272 -8.94 -9.16 10.44
N TYR A 273 -9.20 -10.33 11.03
CA TYR A 273 -9.18 -11.60 10.30
C TYR A 273 -10.32 -11.70 9.27
N LEU A 274 -11.54 -11.34 9.66
CA LEU A 274 -12.70 -11.33 8.75
C LEU A 274 -12.49 -10.35 7.60
N GLU A 275 -11.97 -9.15 7.87
CA GLU A 275 -11.60 -8.17 6.85
C GLU A 275 -10.57 -8.73 5.86
N ALA A 276 -9.48 -9.31 6.38
CA ALA A 276 -8.44 -9.91 5.54
C ALA A 276 -8.97 -11.06 4.69
N ARG A 277 -9.85 -11.89 5.25
CA ARG A 277 -10.52 -13.00 4.53
C ARG A 277 -11.41 -12.48 3.42
N ALA A 278 -12.23 -11.47 3.68
CA ALA A 278 -13.12 -10.86 2.69
C ALA A 278 -12.31 -10.24 1.53
N LYS A 279 -11.27 -9.47 1.83
CA LYS A 279 -10.36 -8.90 0.82
C LYS A 279 -9.69 -9.98 -0.05
N SER A 280 -9.25 -11.08 0.56
CA SER A 280 -8.63 -12.20 -0.17
C SER A 280 -9.61 -12.86 -1.14
N GLN A 281 -10.88 -13.06 -0.75
CA GLN A 281 -11.90 -13.65 -1.62
C GLN A 281 -12.23 -12.73 -2.81
N THR A 282 -12.39 -11.44 -2.58
CA THR A 282 -12.68 -10.46 -3.65
C THR A 282 -11.55 -10.39 -4.67
N THR A 283 -10.30 -10.37 -4.19
CA THR A 283 -9.12 -10.35 -5.08
C THR A 283 -9.00 -11.64 -5.88
N HIS A 284 -9.37 -12.79 -5.31
CA HIS A 284 -9.34 -14.07 -6.02
C HIS A 284 -10.38 -14.12 -7.15
N ALA A 285 -11.62 -13.68 -6.90
CA ALA A 285 -12.68 -13.60 -7.91
C ALA A 285 -12.28 -12.67 -9.07
N LEU A 286 -11.73 -11.49 -8.76
CA LEU A 286 -11.25 -10.54 -9.77
C LEU A 286 -10.10 -11.13 -10.62
N ASN A 287 -9.15 -11.82 -9.97
CA ASN A 287 -8.05 -12.48 -10.68
C ASN A 287 -8.52 -13.65 -11.55
N GLN A 288 -9.57 -14.36 -11.17
CA GLN A 288 -10.18 -15.39 -12.02
C GLN A 288 -10.74 -14.77 -13.31
N LEU A 289 -11.46 -13.65 -13.21
CA LEU A 289 -11.97 -12.92 -14.38
C LEU A 289 -10.82 -12.41 -15.29
N LEU A 290 -9.77 -11.84 -14.70
CA LEU A 290 -8.60 -11.38 -15.45
C LEU A 290 -7.79 -12.53 -16.09
N ASN A 291 -7.81 -13.73 -15.50
CA ASN A 291 -7.20 -14.92 -16.08
C ASN A 291 -8.03 -15.51 -17.25
N LEU A 292 -9.27 -15.06 -17.44
CA LEU A 292 -10.05 -15.38 -18.63
C LEU A 292 -9.51 -14.65 -19.89
N GLN A 293 -8.80 -13.55 -19.75
CA GLN A 293 -8.10 -12.91 -20.88
C GLN A 293 -6.94 -13.77 -21.38
N ALA A 294 -6.77 -13.80 -22.70
CA ALA A 294 -5.60 -14.39 -23.31
C ALA A 294 -4.34 -13.60 -22.88
N LYS A 295 -3.23 -14.27 -22.68
CA LYS A 295 -1.93 -13.62 -22.35
C LYS A 295 -1.04 -13.48 -23.56
N GLU A 296 -1.25 -14.31 -24.56
CA GLU A 296 -0.48 -14.41 -25.79
C GLU A 296 -1.44 -14.49 -26.97
N ALA A 297 -0.99 -14.01 -28.10
CA ALA A 297 -1.69 -14.09 -29.37
C ALA A 297 -0.80 -14.80 -30.39
N ARG A 298 -1.44 -15.52 -31.31
CA ARG A 298 -0.75 -16.16 -32.42
C ARG A 298 -0.78 -15.21 -33.62
N LEU A 299 0.36 -14.56 -33.87
CA LEU A 299 0.55 -13.64 -34.96
C LEU A 299 0.92 -14.40 -36.24
N ILE A 300 0.29 -14.10 -37.36
CA ILE A 300 0.68 -14.55 -38.69
C ILE A 300 1.52 -13.44 -39.30
N LYS A 301 2.80 -13.76 -39.60
CA LYS A 301 3.71 -12.84 -40.31
C LYS A 301 3.42 -12.85 -41.80
N ASP A 302 3.96 -11.87 -42.53
CA ASP A 302 3.80 -11.73 -43.97
C ASP A 302 4.32 -12.93 -44.76
N ASP A 303 5.26 -13.69 -44.19
CA ASP A 303 5.81 -14.93 -44.74
C ASP A 303 4.91 -16.16 -44.47
N GLY A 304 3.76 -15.98 -43.82
CA GLY A 304 2.83 -17.05 -43.43
C GLY A 304 3.25 -17.85 -42.21
N THR A 305 4.33 -17.49 -41.51
CA THR A 305 4.75 -18.17 -40.28
C THR A 305 3.92 -17.76 -39.07
N GLU A 306 3.54 -18.75 -38.23
CA GLU A 306 2.83 -18.52 -36.98
C GLU A 306 3.85 -18.29 -35.85
N THR A 307 3.71 -17.21 -35.10
CA THR A 307 4.57 -16.91 -33.95
C THR A 307 3.68 -16.53 -32.73
N MET A 308 3.94 -17.15 -31.59
CA MET A 308 3.30 -16.74 -30.34
C MET A 308 3.95 -15.46 -29.82
N VAL A 309 3.16 -14.42 -29.63
CA VAL A 309 3.63 -13.13 -29.12
C VAL A 309 2.83 -12.74 -27.88
N PRO A 310 3.46 -12.11 -26.87
CA PRO A 310 2.75 -11.50 -25.76
C PRO A 310 1.72 -10.48 -26.28
N LEU A 311 0.55 -10.44 -25.64
CA LEU A 311 -0.55 -9.56 -26.08
C LEU A 311 -0.16 -8.07 -26.16
N GLN A 312 0.80 -7.65 -25.34
CA GLN A 312 1.33 -6.27 -25.29
C GLN A 312 2.08 -5.88 -26.58
N ASN A 313 2.52 -6.86 -27.37
CA ASN A 313 3.29 -6.65 -28.61
C ASN A 313 2.41 -6.68 -29.86
N VAL A 314 1.10 -6.93 -29.70
CA VAL A 314 0.13 -6.93 -30.80
C VAL A 314 -0.25 -5.50 -31.16
N GLN A 315 -0.17 -5.14 -32.43
CA GLN A 315 -0.47 -3.81 -32.94
C GLN A 315 -1.73 -3.80 -33.82
N VAL A 316 -2.29 -2.61 -34.00
CA VAL A 316 -3.43 -2.43 -34.90
C VAL A 316 -2.97 -2.68 -36.35
N GLY A 317 -3.64 -3.61 -37.03
CA GLY A 317 -3.28 -4.06 -38.38
C GLY A 317 -2.68 -5.46 -38.42
N ASP A 318 -2.30 -6.03 -37.28
CA ASP A 318 -1.78 -7.39 -37.19
C ASP A 318 -2.87 -8.43 -37.54
N THR A 319 -2.46 -9.51 -38.20
CA THR A 319 -3.33 -10.66 -38.48
C THR A 319 -3.08 -11.75 -37.46
N LEU A 320 -4.13 -12.13 -36.73
CA LEU A 320 -4.06 -13.14 -35.68
C LEU A 320 -4.81 -14.41 -36.08
N LEU A 321 -4.25 -15.55 -35.71
CA LEU A 321 -4.91 -16.85 -35.86
C LEU A 321 -5.47 -17.31 -34.51
N VAL A 322 -6.74 -17.61 -34.49
CA VAL A 322 -7.43 -18.21 -33.31
C VAL A 322 -7.89 -19.61 -33.70
N LYS A 323 -7.36 -20.64 -33.04
CA LYS A 323 -7.73 -22.03 -33.28
C LYS A 323 -8.97 -22.42 -32.47
N PRO A 324 -9.72 -23.44 -32.85
CA PRO A 324 -10.85 -23.91 -32.06
C PRO A 324 -10.45 -24.21 -30.62
N GLY A 325 -11.20 -23.65 -29.66
CA GLY A 325 -10.90 -23.76 -28.20
C GLY A 325 -9.90 -22.73 -27.66
N GLU A 326 -9.28 -21.92 -28.50
CA GLU A 326 -8.45 -20.79 -28.08
C GLU A 326 -9.33 -19.56 -27.76
N LYS A 327 -8.82 -18.72 -26.87
CA LYS A 327 -9.49 -17.46 -26.51
C LYS A 327 -9.20 -16.38 -27.56
N ILE A 328 -10.18 -15.56 -27.89
CA ILE A 328 -9.98 -14.37 -28.72
C ILE A 328 -9.11 -13.39 -27.93
N PRO A 329 -7.91 -13.02 -28.41
CA PRO A 329 -6.92 -12.28 -27.63
C PRO A 329 -7.21 -10.79 -27.52
N VAL A 330 -7.76 -10.17 -28.58
CA VAL A 330 -8.05 -8.74 -28.68
C VAL A 330 -9.32 -8.52 -29.51
N ASP A 331 -9.89 -7.33 -29.44
CA ASP A 331 -10.98 -6.92 -30.34
C ASP A 331 -10.46 -6.90 -31.77
N ALA A 332 -11.09 -7.66 -32.67
CA ALA A 332 -10.62 -7.84 -34.02
C ALA A 332 -11.79 -8.03 -35.00
N LYS A 333 -11.50 -7.82 -36.29
CA LYS A 333 -12.43 -8.12 -37.38
C LYS A 333 -12.09 -9.48 -38.00
N VAL A 334 -13.10 -10.35 -38.11
CA VAL A 334 -12.91 -11.64 -38.78
C VAL A 334 -12.65 -11.43 -40.28
N ILE A 335 -11.51 -11.88 -40.75
CA ILE A 335 -11.11 -11.79 -42.15
C ILE A 335 -11.42 -13.10 -42.88
N LYS A 336 -11.20 -14.26 -42.21
CA LYS A 336 -11.38 -15.59 -42.79
C LYS A 336 -11.79 -16.56 -41.68
N GLY A 337 -12.72 -17.47 -42.03
CA GLY A 337 -13.21 -18.52 -41.12
C GLY A 337 -14.62 -18.25 -40.59
N THR A 338 -15.19 -19.26 -39.95
CA THR A 338 -16.49 -19.19 -39.26
C THR A 338 -16.36 -19.86 -37.91
N THR A 339 -16.90 -19.23 -36.87
CA THR A 339 -16.95 -19.81 -35.52
C THR A 339 -18.21 -19.32 -34.80
N THR A 340 -18.64 -20.08 -33.83
CA THR A 340 -19.64 -19.66 -32.83
C THR A 340 -18.87 -19.16 -31.59
N VAL A 341 -19.21 -17.99 -31.12
CA VAL A 341 -18.63 -17.34 -29.94
C VAL A 341 -19.59 -17.47 -28.78
#